data_3d79a810667a79e02a99449685c0af38
#
_entry.id   3d79a810667a79e02a99449685c0af38
#
_cell.length_a   1.000
_cell.length_b   1.000
_cell.length_c   1.000
_cell.angle_alpha   90.00
_cell.angle_beta   90.00
_cell.angle_gamma   90.00
#
_symmetry.space_group_name_H-M   'P 1'
#
loop_
_entity.id
_entity.type
_entity.pdbx_description
1 polymer ?
#
loop_
_entity_poly.entity_id
_entity_poly.type
_entity_poly.pdbx_seq_one_letter_code
_entity_poly.pdbx_strand_id
1 'polypeptide(L)'
;TLEGNGQRAYIPTSVLRYYNPKVKLEPKDIRYLDPDFFEARIRDIGANPAAKPYQRDVSTATPAYGSFVWLRVPLEGGSYYDVTPTEAQKLMMLLTTTDKHLMIAADVYPPDIVNYLSKVFQLTAPVVQGMLRTFREKDFIRQNDRGEWLFNQDLFRRGEITRRESTKAEQNGFRYVRMYFSSIAQMYRTESMSLGLKYLLPMLPYLHKDFNVFCLNPFQDDPFLVAPLTAARLCAAGGYERSGYGELTSLYYNQVIRTSKGTETIMTRLKEPFHGLPVGSIMLNPRVFYTGNKVIAAELEPLFLVRKRGKYKKRRKKTEN
;
A
#
# COMPACT_ATOMS: atom_id res chain seq x y z
N THR A 1 16.07 -22.49 -11.77
CA THR A 1 16.93 -21.84 -12.77
C THR A 1 16.06 -21.23 -13.85
N LEU A 2 16.22 -19.94 -14.10
CA LEU A 2 15.61 -19.26 -15.25
C LEU A 2 16.71 -19.13 -16.32
N GLU A 3 16.40 -19.55 -17.53
CA GLU A 3 17.29 -19.37 -18.67
C GLU A 3 16.82 -18.15 -19.47
N GLY A 4 17.69 -17.16 -19.57
CA GLY A 4 17.51 -16.02 -20.46
C GLY A 4 18.86 -15.61 -21.02
N ASN A 5 18.98 -15.50 -22.35
CA ASN A 5 20.21 -15.12 -23.05
C ASN A 5 21.45 -15.97 -22.74
N GLY A 6 21.30 -17.27 -22.45
CA GLY A 6 22.41 -18.17 -22.21
C GLY A 6 23.07 -18.06 -20.84
N GLN A 7 22.60 -17.20 -19.96
CA GLN A 7 23.06 -17.11 -18.57
C GLN A 7 22.09 -17.82 -17.64
N ARG A 8 22.63 -18.74 -16.83
CA ARG A 8 21.87 -19.41 -15.76
C ARG A 8 21.89 -18.53 -14.51
N ALA A 9 20.78 -17.96 -14.13
CA ALA A 9 20.64 -17.29 -12.85
C ALA A 9 20.18 -18.29 -11.79
N TYR A 10 20.90 -18.40 -10.69
CA TYR A 10 20.50 -19.18 -9.53
C TYR A 10 19.60 -18.29 -8.66
N ILE A 11 18.32 -18.65 -8.54
CA ILE A 11 17.39 -17.97 -7.66
C ILE A 11 17.32 -18.76 -6.36
N PRO A 12 17.69 -18.19 -5.20
CA PRO A 12 17.54 -18.85 -3.92
C PRO A 12 16.09 -19.33 -3.71
N THR A 13 15.91 -20.51 -3.14
CA THR A 13 14.58 -21.12 -2.93
C THR A 13 13.66 -20.20 -2.10
N SER A 14 14.23 -19.38 -1.22
CA SER A 14 13.51 -18.37 -0.46
C SER A 14 12.89 -17.27 -1.33
N VAL A 15 13.53 -16.92 -2.46
CA VAL A 15 13.03 -15.94 -3.42
C VAL A 15 11.96 -16.56 -4.32
N LEU A 16 12.15 -17.82 -4.74
CA LEU A 16 11.18 -18.57 -5.56
C LEU A 16 9.85 -18.79 -4.86
N ARG A 17 9.83 -18.91 -3.53
CA ARG A 17 8.59 -19.08 -2.74
C ARG A 17 7.61 -17.94 -2.89
N TYR A 18 8.09 -16.75 -3.22
CA TYR A 18 7.31 -15.50 -3.30
C TYR A 18 7.22 -14.96 -4.72
N TYR A 19 7.76 -15.71 -5.69
CA TYR A 19 7.70 -15.34 -7.08
C TYR A 19 6.33 -15.68 -7.68
N ASN A 20 5.62 -14.68 -8.19
CA ASN A 20 4.42 -14.94 -8.97
C ASN A 20 4.80 -15.36 -10.39
N PRO A 21 4.52 -16.61 -10.81
CA PRO A 21 4.88 -17.09 -12.15
C PRO A 21 4.14 -16.38 -13.28
N LYS A 22 3.08 -15.60 -12.96
CA LYS A 22 2.35 -14.79 -13.95
C LYS A 22 3.03 -13.46 -14.26
N VAL A 23 4.01 -13.04 -13.45
CA VAL A 23 4.81 -11.83 -13.72
C VAL A 23 5.96 -12.23 -14.62
N LYS A 24 5.93 -11.83 -15.92
CA LYS A 24 7.07 -12.00 -16.82
C LYS A 24 8.25 -11.17 -16.30
N LEU A 25 9.34 -11.86 -15.94
CA LEU A 25 10.61 -11.20 -15.61
C LEU A 25 11.22 -10.65 -16.90
N GLU A 26 11.57 -9.37 -16.88
CA GLU A 26 12.37 -8.79 -17.94
C GLU A 26 13.87 -8.92 -17.61
N PRO A 27 14.79 -8.91 -18.61
CA PRO A 27 16.24 -9.04 -18.36
C PRO A 27 16.80 -8.07 -17.32
N LYS A 28 16.24 -6.84 -17.25
CA LYS A 28 16.61 -5.85 -16.22
C LYS A 28 16.25 -6.23 -14.79
N ASP A 29 15.38 -7.21 -14.61
CA ASP A 29 14.95 -7.69 -13.29
C ASP A 29 15.84 -8.81 -12.78
N ILE A 30 16.50 -9.51 -13.71
CA ILE A 30 17.45 -10.59 -13.41
C ILE A 30 18.60 -10.06 -12.56
N ARG A 31 19.02 -8.81 -12.74
CA ARG A 31 20.09 -8.22 -11.92
C ARG A 31 19.74 -8.09 -10.42
N TYR A 32 18.45 -8.07 -10.05
CA TYR A 32 18.01 -8.12 -8.64
C TYR A 32 17.95 -9.54 -8.11
N LEU A 33 18.06 -10.52 -8.99
CA LEU A 33 18.13 -11.94 -8.70
C LEU A 33 19.55 -12.48 -8.95
N ASP A 34 20.48 -11.61 -9.33
CA ASP A 34 21.87 -11.94 -9.58
C ASP A 34 22.53 -12.38 -8.26
N PRO A 35 23.13 -13.58 -8.20
CA PRO A 35 23.89 -14.03 -7.05
C PRO A 35 24.96 -13.03 -6.62
N ASP A 36 25.65 -12.41 -7.57
CA ASP A 36 26.71 -11.44 -7.28
C ASP A 36 26.15 -10.19 -6.58
N PHE A 37 24.94 -9.76 -6.93
CA PHE A 37 24.25 -8.67 -6.23
C PHE A 37 23.93 -9.05 -4.77
N PHE A 38 23.46 -10.27 -4.52
CA PHE A 38 23.19 -10.77 -3.18
C PHE A 38 24.49 -11.00 -2.40
N GLU A 39 25.52 -11.56 -3.01
CA GLU A 39 26.82 -11.77 -2.36
C GLU A 39 27.53 -10.45 -2.04
N ALA A 40 27.47 -9.46 -2.92
CA ALA A 40 27.99 -8.13 -2.65
C ALA A 40 27.25 -7.49 -1.46
N ARG A 41 25.96 -7.65 -1.40
CA ARG A 41 25.15 -7.18 -0.27
C ARG A 41 25.45 -7.92 1.03
N ILE A 42 25.62 -9.24 0.99
CA ILE A 42 26.00 -10.04 2.16
C ILE A 42 27.40 -9.62 2.64
N ARG A 43 28.33 -9.35 1.73
CA ARG A 43 29.66 -8.81 2.07
C ARG A 43 29.59 -7.41 2.72
N ASP A 44 28.73 -6.52 2.20
CA ASP A 44 28.51 -5.19 2.78
C ASP A 44 27.91 -5.28 4.20
N ILE A 45 27.04 -6.26 4.45
CA ILE A 45 26.50 -6.54 5.78
C ILE A 45 27.60 -7.05 6.71
N GLY A 46 28.45 -7.97 6.23
CA GLY A 46 29.57 -8.51 7.00
C GLY A 46 30.66 -7.49 7.31
N ALA A 47 30.81 -6.47 6.46
CA ALA A 47 31.74 -5.37 6.64
C ALA A 47 31.22 -4.27 7.60
N ASN A 48 29.93 -4.28 7.95
CA ASN A 48 29.34 -3.34 8.88
C ASN A 48 28.92 -4.02 10.20
N PRO A 49 29.84 -4.16 11.19
CA PRO A 49 29.55 -4.80 12.47
C PRO A 49 28.49 -4.05 13.32
N ALA A 50 28.12 -2.83 12.93
CA ALA A 50 27.01 -2.09 13.55
C ALA A 50 25.63 -2.49 12.99
N ALA A 51 25.54 -3.24 11.90
CA ALA A 51 24.30 -3.82 11.41
C ALA A 51 23.87 -4.94 12.36
N LYS A 52 23.18 -4.57 13.43
CA LYS A 52 22.51 -5.57 14.27
C LYS A 52 21.54 -6.36 13.39
N PRO A 53 21.55 -7.72 13.50
CA PRO A 53 20.58 -8.52 12.78
C PRO A 53 19.17 -8.01 13.14
N TYR A 54 18.35 -7.77 12.12
CA TYR A 54 16.98 -7.33 12.33
C TYR A 54 16.25 -8.38 13.17
N GLN A 55 15.95 -8.01 14.40
CA GLN A 55 15.08 -8.82 15.26
C GLN A 55 13.66 -8.30 15.06
N ARG A 56 12.81 -9.13 14.46
CA ARG A 56 11.39 -8.81 14.33
C ARG A 56 10.80 -8.60 15.72
N ASP A 57 10.45 -7.36 16.03
CA ASP A 57 9.65 -7.09 17.23
C ASP A 57 8.26 -7.68 17.01
N VAL A 58 7.92 -8.69 17.82
CA VAL A 58 6.65 -9.43 17.78
C VAL A 58 5.53 -8.63 18.44
N SER A 59 5.79 -7.35 18.82
CA SER A 59 4.76 -6.48 19.36
C SER A 59 3.59 -6.35 18.39
N THR A 60 2.44 -6.87 18.78
CA THR A 60 1.18 -6.78 18.03
C THR A 60 0.51 -5.42 18.16
N ALA A 61 1.13 -4.47 18.89
CA ALA A 61 0.56 -3.16 19.13
C ALA A 61 0.27 -2.43 17.81
N THR A 62 -1.00 -2.05 17.61
CA THR A 62 -1.45 -1.31 16.42
C THR A 62 -0.99 0.15 16.51
N PRO A 63 -0.45 0.75 15.43
CA PRO A 63 -0.18 2.18 15.37
C PRO A 63 -1.44 3.02 15.62
N ALA A 64 -1.31 4.09 16.38
CA ALA A 64 -2.43 4.98 16.74
C ALA A 64 -2.73 6.01 15.63
N TYR A 65 -3.09 5.54 14.43
CA TYR A 65 -3.43 6.41 13.29
C TYR A 65 -4.93 6.67 13.12
N GLY A 66 -5.72 6.30 14.11
CA GLY A 66 -7.17 6.45 14.10
C GLY A 66 -7.91 5.19 13.61
N SER A 67 -9.17 5.39 13.22
CA SER A 67 -10.02 4.29 12.77
C SER A 67 -9.51 3.67 11.47
N PHE A 68 -9.59 2.35 11.40
CA PHE A 68 -9.13 1.58 10.23
C PHE A 68 -10.03 0.34 10.00
N VAL A 69 -9.88 -0.22 8.83
CA VAL A 69 -10.41 -1.54 8.46
C VAL A 69 -9.26 -2.43 8.00
N TRP A 70 -9.32 -3.71 8.31
CA TRP A 70 -8.46 -4.70 7.72
C TRP A 70 -9.01 -5.14 6.37
N LEU A 71 -8.17 -5.09 5.36
CA LEU A 71 -8.41 -5.63 4.04
C LEU A 71 -7.72 -7.00 3.93
N ARG A 72 -8.42 -8.00 3.45
CA ARG A 72 -7.85 -9.30 3.14
C ARG A 72 -7.24 -9.25 1.74
N VAL A 73 -5.93 -9.18 1.63
CA VAL A 73 -5.18 -9.01 0.39
C VAL A 73 -4.56 -10.34 -0.05
N PRO A 74 -4.69 -10.77 -1.32
CA PRO A 74 -4.07 -11.99 -1.79
C PRO A 74 -2.54 -11.89 -1.72
N LEU A 75 -1.86 -13.02 -1.41
CA LEU A 75 -0.41 -13.11 -1.34
C LEU A 75 0.23 -13.16 -2.71
N GLU A 76 -0.45 -13.83 -3.65
CA GLU A 76 -0.03 -13.86 -5.04
C GLU A 76 -0.52 -12.60 -5.74
N GLY A 77 0.41 -11.89 -6.38
CA GLY A 77 0.09 -10.69 -7.14
C GLY A 77 -0.95 -11.00 -8.22
N GLY A 78 -2.00 -10.22 -8.26
CA GLY A 78 -3.11 -10.35 -9.19
C GLY A 78 -4.07 -9.20 -8.97
N SER A 79 -5.14 -9.14 -9.78
CA SER A 79 -6.21 -8.18 -9.55
C SER A 79 -6.82 -8.41 -8.17
N TYR A 80 -6.80 -7.38 -7.32
CA TYR A 80 -7.47 -7.43 -6.03
C TYR A 80 -8.97 -7.59 -6.26
N TYR A 81 -9.48 -8.82 -6.01
CA TYR A 81 -10.91 -9.16 -6.15
C TYR A 81 -11.55 -8.73 -7.48
N ASP A 82 -10.81 -8.72 -8.58
CA ASP A 82 -11.32 -8.35 -9.91
C ASP A 82 -12.03 -6.97 -9.93
N VAL A 83 -11.50 -5.99 -9.22
CA VAL A 83 -12.01 -4.63 -9.25
C VAL A 83 -11.27 -3.77 -10.27
N THR A 84 -12.03 -3.01 -11.02
CA THR A 84 -11.46 -1.95 -11.85
C THR A 84 -10.88 -0.82 -10.98
N PRO A 85 -9.94 0.00 -11.50
CA PRO A 85 -9.41 1.14 -10.74
C PRO A 85 -10.48 2.07 -10.17
N THR A 86 -11.55 2.32 -10.94
CA THR A 86 -12.66 3.17 -10.50
C THR A 86 -13.50 2.50 -9.39
N GLU A 87 -13.70 1.19 -9.47
CA GLU A 87 -14.35 0.43 -8.40
C GLU A 87 -13.50 0.39 -7.14
N ALA A 88 -12.17 0.20 -7.28
CA ALA A 88 -11.23 0.25 -6.15
C ALA A 88 -11.31 1.57 -5.39
N GLN A 89 -11.35 2.70 -6.10
CA GLN A 89 -11.55 4.02 -5.51
C GLN A 89 -12.87 4.10 -4.72
N LYS A 90 -13.98 3.71 -5.36
CA LYS A 90 -15.32 3.76 -4.75
C LYS A 90 -15.43 2.81 -3.55
N LEU A 91 -14.80 1.63 -3.62
CA LEU A 91 -14.76 0.67 -2.53
C LEU A 91 -14.06 1.23 -1.30
N MET A 92 -12.88 1.83 -1.48
CA MET A 92 -12.14 2.45 -0.38
C MET A 92 -12.91 3.62 0.24
N MET A 93 -13.60 4.41 -0.58
CA MET A 93 -14.46 5.48 -0.08
C MET A 93 -15.62 4.93 0.76
N LEU A 94 -16.32 3.93 0.25
CA LEU A 94 -17.46 3.33 0.94
C LEU A 94 -17.05 2.71 2.28
N LEU A 95 -15.87 2.07 2.34
CA LEU A 95 -15.31 1.54 3.59
C LEU A 95 -15.11 2.63 4.66
N THR A 96 -14.81 3.89 4.28
CA THR A 96 -14.64 4.97 5.26
C THR A 96 -15.95 5.40 5.95
N THR A 97 -17.10 5.00 5.43
CA THR A 97 -18.42 5.30 6.03
C THR A 97 -18.92 4.20 6.97
N THR A 98 -18.11 3.18 7.24
CA THR A 98 -18.52 2.06 8.07
C THR A 98 -18.28 2.29 9.57
N ASP A 99 -19.17 1.74 10.37
CA ASP A 99 -19.03 1.61 11.81
C ASP A 99 -18.11 0.43 12.22
N LYS A 100 -18.08 0.14 13.52
CA LYS A 100 -17.32 -0.99 14.08
C LYS A 100 -17.83 -2.38 13.66
N HIS A 101 -19.05 -2.48 13.17
CA HIS A 101 -19.68 -3.73 12.70
C HIS A 101 -19.62 -3.88 11.17
N LEU A 102 -18.92 -2.98 10.47
CA LEU A 102 -18.84 -2.89 9.01
C LEU A 102 -20.18 -2.54 8.37
N MET A 103 -21.10 -1.95 9.13
CA MET A 103 -22.35 -1.41 8.61
C MET A 103 -22.08 -0.08 7.91
N ILE A 104 -22.56 0.06 6.69
CA ILE A 104 -22.43 1.27 5.88
C ILE A 104 -23.41 2.31 6.40
N ALA A 105 -22.90 3.49 6.79
CA ALA A 105 -23.72 4.59 7.27
C ALA A 105 -24.74 4.16 8.34
N ALA A 106 -24.25 3.50 9.42
CA ALA A 106 -25.06 2.87 10.48
C ALA A 106 -26.11 3.79 11.12
N ASP A 107 -25.86 5.11 11.14
CA ASP A 107 -26.76 6.12 11.72
C ASP A 107 -27.80 6.65 10.72
N VAL A 108 -27.85 6.08 9.52
CA VAL A 108 -28.74 6.51 8.43
C VAL A 108 -29.85 5.50 8.24
N TYR A 109 -31.10 5.99 8.15
CA TYR A 109 -32.24 5.12 7.84
C TYR A 109 -32.04 4.44 6.47
N PRO A 110 -32.21 3.10 6.36
CA PRO A 110 -31.85 2.34 5.16
C PRO A 110 -32.37 2.88 3.83
N PRO A 111 -33.62 3.33 3.69
CA PRO A 111 -34.14 3.96 2.48
C PRO A 111 -33.39 5.25 2.06
N ASP A 112 -32.80 5.96 3.00
CA ASP A 112 -32.11 7.23 2.75
C ASP A 112 -30.64 7.08 2.41
N ILE A 113 -30.11 5.86 2.44
CA ILE A 113 -28.66 5.59 2.28
C ILE A 113 -28.11 6.10 0.95
N VAL A 114 -28.88 6.00 -0.14
CA VAL A 114 -28.47 6.50 -1.46
C VAL A 114 -28.32 8.00 -1.44
N ASN A 115 -29.30 8.71 -0.85
CA ASN A 115 -29.26 10.17 -0.72
C ASN A 115 -28.12 10.64 0.17
N TYR A 116 -27.88 9.94 1.29
CA TYR A 116 -26.77 10.22 2.19
C TYR A 116 -25.43 10.04 1.49
N LEU A 117 -25.17 8.89 0.88
CA LEU A 117 -23.91 8.60 0.18
C LEU A 117 -23.69 9.53 -1.02
N SER A 118 -24.78 9.91 -1.72
CA SER A 118 -24.71 10.91 -2.80
C SER A 118 -24.16 12.23 -2.32
N LYS A 119 -24.61 12.70 -1.16
CA LYS A 119 -24.12 13.95 -0.54
C LYS A 119 -22.67 13.80 -0.04
N VAL A 120 -22.37 12.70 0.67
CA VAL A 120 -21.03 12.44 1.24
C VAL A 120 -19.97 12.35 0.15
N PHE A 121 -20.28 11.68 -0.96
CA PHE A 121 -19.34 11.43 -2.05
C PHE A 121 -19.46 12.40 -3.21
N GLN A 122 -20.40 13.33 -3.15
CA GLN A 122 -20.71 14.27 -4.25
C GLN A 122 -20.97 13.55 -5.57
N LEU A 123 -21.69 12.44 -5.50
CA LEU A 123 -22.09 11.61 -6.62
C LEU A 123 -23.61 11.71 -6.83
N THR A 124 -24.07 11.46 -8.07
CA THR A 124 -25.51 11.40 -8.35
C THR A 124 -26.11 10.09 -7.81
N ALA A 125 -27.39 10.11 -7.47
CA ALA A 125 -28.08 8.93 -6.93
C ALA A 125 -27.99 7.70 -7.84
N PRO A 126 -28.13 7.79 -9.19
CA PRO A 126 -27.93 6.65 -10.07
C PRO A 126 -26.52 6.05 -9.99
N VAL A 127 -25.48 6.88 -9.83
CA VAL A 127 -24.08 6.40 -9.68
C VAL A 127 -23.91 5.66 -8.37
N VAL A 128 -24.50 6.12 -7.27
CA VAL A 128 -24.47 5.44 -5.97
C VAL A 128 -25.25 4.14 -6.02
N GLN A 129 -26.43 4.11 -6.62
CA GLN A 129 -27.20 2.87 -6.80
C GLN A 129 -26.44 1.85 -7.63
N GLY A 130 -25.82 2.28 -8.75
CA GLY A 130 -24.96 1.42 -9.57
C GLY A 130 -23.78 0.86 -8.79
N MET A 131 -23.12 1.69 -7.96
CA MET A 131 -22.02 1.29 -7.09
C MET A 131 -22.46 0.21 -6.08
N LEU A 132 -23.55 0.43 -5.35
CA LEU A 132 -24.06 -0.54 -4.38
C LEU A 132 -24.45 -1.86 -5.05
N ARG A 133 -25.09 -1.80 -6.24
CA ARG A 133 -25.43 -2.98 -7.02
C ARG A 133 -24.17 -3.76 -7.42
N THR A 134 -23.19 -3.11 -8.02
CA THR A 134 -21.93 -3.75 -8.44
C THR A 134 -21.21 -4.41 -7.27
N PHE A 135 -21.14 -3.74 -6.11
CA PHE A 135 -20.46 -4.31 -4.95
C PHE A 135 -21.24 -5.46 -4.30
N ARG A 136 -22.57 -5.46 -4.42
CA ARG A 136 -23.40 -6.61 -4.03
C ARG A 136 -23.19 -7.79 -4.98
N GLU A 137 -23.15 -7.57 -6.29
CA GLU A 137 -22.92 -8.61 -7.30
C GLU A 137 -21.51 -9.24 -7.13
N LYS A 138 -20.52 -8.48 -6.71
CA LYS A 138 -19.15 -8.95 -6.40
C LYS A 138 -18.99 -9.49 -4.97
N ASP A 139 -20.08 -9.61 -4.21
CA ASP A 139 -20.09 -10.08 -2.81
C ASP A 139 -19.20 -9.25 -1.85
N PHE A 140 -18.96 -7.98 -2.15
CA PHE A 140 -18.28 -7.07 -1.22
C PHE A 140 -19.21 -6.58 -0.12
N ILE A 141 -20.49 -6.40 -0.43
CA ILE A 141 -21.53 -5.95 0.50
C ILE A 141 -22.77 -6.83 0.38
N ARG A 142 -23.51 -6.92 1.48
CA ARG A 142 -24.79 -7.62 1.55
C ARG A 142 -25.82 -6.74 2.24
N GLN A 143 -27.08 -6.99 1.96
CA GLN A 143 -28.17 -6.32 2.66
C GLN A 143 -28.80 -7.35 3.60
N ASN A 144 -28.99 -6.98 4.87
CA ASN A 144 -29.69 -7.85 5.84
C ASN A 144 -31.21 -7.68 5.74
N ASP A 145 -31.95 -8.45 6.55
CA ASP A 145 -33.42 -8.44 6.58
C ASP A 145 -34.04 -7.10 7.00
N ARG A 146 -33.26 -6.22 7.61
CA ARG A 146 -33.66 -4.84 7.99
C ARG A 146 -33.37 -3.82 6.89
N GLY A 147 -32.83 -4.26 5.77
CA GLY A 147 -32.43 -3.37 4.67
C GLY A 147 -31.08 -2.66 4.89
N GLU A 148 -30.35 -2.99 5.96
CA GLU A 148 -29.05 -2.39 6.28
C GLU A 148 -27.96 -3.02 5.41
N TRP A 149 -27.01 -2.20 4.96
CA TRP A 149 -25.89 -2.62 4.13
C TRP A 149 -24.67 -2.93 4.99
N LEU A 150 -24.12 -4.11 4.84
CA LEU A 150 -22.92 -4.56 5.56
C LEU A 150 -21.84 -5.02 4.59
N PHE A 151 -20.59 -4.74 4.92
CA PHE A 151 -19.46 -5.34 4.22
C PHE A 151 -19.29 -6.82 4.55
N ASN A 152 -18.83 -7.57 3.57
CA ASN A 152 -18.51 -8.99 3.74
C ASN A 152 -17.31 -9.15 4.71
N GLN A 153 -17.56 -9.78 5.85
CA GLN A 153 -16.58 -9.95 6.92
C GLN A 153 -15.45 -10.93 6.57
N ASP A 154 -15.62 -11.74 5.52
CA ASP A 154 -14.55 -12.59 5.00
C ASP A 154 -13.48 -11.79 4.26
N LEU A 155 -13.83 -10.61 3.73
CA LEU A 155 -12.96 -9.74 2.95
C LEU A 155 -12.47 -8.54 3.77
N PHE A 156 -13.30 -8.08 4.71
CA PHE A 156 -13.06 -6.86 5.51
C PHE A 156 -13.28 -7.16 6.98
N ARG A 157 -12.44 -6.61 7.86
CA ARG A 157 -12.59 -6.82 9.30
C ARG A 157 -12.32 -5.55 10.09
N ARG A 158 -13.00 -5.44 11.23
CA ARG A 158 -12.76 -4.42 12.25
C ARG A 158 -12.22 -5.09 13.52
N GLY A 159 -11.59 -4.30 14.36
CA GLY A 159 -11.03 -4.80 15.62
C GLY A 159 -9.64 -5.42 15.45
N GLU A 160 -9.22 -6.18 16.44
CA GLU A 160 -7.92 -6.84 16.46
C GLU A 160 -7.94 -8.14 15.66
N ILE A 161 -6.83 -8.44 15.01
CA ILE A 161 -6.56 -9.73 14.38
C ILE A 161 -5.52 -10.46 15.21
N THR A 162 -5.87 -11.61 15.70
CA THR A 162 -4.96 -12.45 16.47
C THR A 162 -3.85 -13.04 15.58
N ARG A 163 -2.72 -13.40 16.17
CA ARG A 163 -1.63 -14.06 15.46
C ARG A 163 -2.11 -15.35 14.76
N ARG A 164 -3.00 -16.12 15.41
CA ARG A 164 -3.57 -17.34 14.82
C ARG A 164 -4.38 -17.05 13.56
N GLU A 165 -5.18 -16.00 13.57
CA GLU A 165 -5.96 -15.58 12.40
C GLU A 165 -5.08 -15.09 11.26
N SER A 166 -4.02 -14.30 11.57
CA SER A 166 -3.03 -13.88 10.57
C SER A 166 -2.34 -15.07 9.93
N THR A 167 -1.83 -16.02 10.73
CA THR A 167 -1.19 -17.23 10.22
C THR A 167 -2.14 -18.08 9.37
N LYS A 168 -3.40 -18.23 9.81
CA LYS A 168 -4.42 -18.96 9.02
C LYS A 168 -4.72 -18.26 7.69
N ALA A 169 -4.77 -16.93 7.67
CA ALA A 169 -4.95 -16.18 6.44
C ALA A 169 -3.78 -16.40 5.48
N GLU A 170 -2.53 -16.35 5.99
CA GLU A 170 -1.33 -16.59 5.20
C GLU A 170 -1.30 -18.01 4.62
N GLN A 171 -1.66 -19.03 5.38
CA GLN A 171 -1.81 -20.41 4.91
C GLN A 171 -2.84 -20.56 3.79
N ASN A 172 -3.87 -19.71 3.81
CA ASN A 172 -4.92 -19.68 2.78
C ASN A 172 -4.60 -18.72 1.62
N GLY A 173 -3.37 -18.26 1.48
CA GLY A 173 -2.95 -17.39 0.39
C GLY A 173 -3.36 -15.92 0.54
N PHE A 174 -3.62 -15.44 1.76
CA PHE A 174 -4.03 -14.06 2.03
C PHE A 174 -3.25 -13.46 3.20
N ARG A 175 -3.28 -12.14 3.28
CA ARG A 175 -2.83 -11.38 4.45
C ARG A 175 -3.79 -10.24 4.76
N TYR A 176 -3.64 -9.66 5.94
CA TYR A 176 -4.40 -8.48 6.35
C TYR A 176 -3.56 -7.22 6.23
N VAL A 177 -4.14 -6.18 5.63
CA VAL A 177 -3.57 -4.84 5.50
C VAL A 177 -4.53 -3.84 6.13
N ARG A 178 -4.06 -2.98 7.04
CA ARG A 178 -4.88 -1.89 7.60
C ARG A 178 -5.02 -0.77 6.60
N MET A 179 -6.24 -0.32 6.38
CA MET A 179 -6.56 0.90 5.63
C MET A 179 -7.09 1.95 6.62
N TYR A 180 -6.42 3.08 6.73
CA TYR A 180 -6.78 4.13 7.69
C TYR A 180 -7.76 5.14 7.10
N PHE A 181 -8.92 5.30 7.73
CA PHE A 181 -10.04 6.09 7.20
C PHE A 181 -9.71 7.57 7.00
N SER A 182 -9.02 8.18 7.96
CA SER A 182 -8.69 9.60 7.89
C SER A 182 -7.87 9.97 6.66
N SER A 183 -6.89 9.15 6.31
CA SER A 183 -6.04 9.38 5.15
C SER A 183 -6.79 9.17 3.84
N ILE A 184 -7.56 8.09 3.74
CA ILE A 184 -8.39 7.82 2.55
C ILE A 184 -9.42 8.92 2.34
N ALA A 185 -10.10 9.37 3.40
CA ALA A 185 -11.07 10.46 3.31
C ALA A 185 -10.43 11.80 2.88
N GLN A 186 -9.21 12.10 3.35
CA GLN A 186 -8.47 13.28 2.89
C GLN A 186 -8.10 13.17 1.41
N MET A 187 -7.59 12.01 0.97
CA MET A 187 -7.24 11.76 -0.42
C MET A 187 -8.45 11.90 -1.34
N TYR A 188 -9.60 11.39 -0.90
CA TYR A 188 -10.82 11.48 -1.70
C TYR A 188 -11.31 12.93 -1.89
N ARG A 189 -11.24 13.76 -0.87
CA ARG A 189 -11.71 15.16 -0.91
C ARG A 189 -10.90 16.07 -1.83
N THR A 190 -9.73 15.63 -2.25
CA THR A 190 -8.83 16.37 -3.14
C THR A 190 -8.88 15.75 -4.53
N GLU A 191 -9.32 16.48 -5.54
CA GLU A 191 -9.54 15.96 -6.89
C GLU A 191 -8.32 15.22 -7.46
N SER A 192 -7.14 15.84 -7.37
CA SER A 192 -5.90 15.22 -7.85
C SER A 192 -5.49 13.97 -7.05
N MET A 193 -5.79 13.90 -5.75
CA MET A 193 -5.47 12.74 -4.91
C MET A 193 -6.46 11.60 -5.13
N SER A 194 -7.71 11.92 -5.45
CA SER A 194 -8.74 10.91 -5.71
C SER A 194 -8.38 10.03 -6.92
N LEU A 195 -7.69 10.59 -7.91
CA LEU A 195 -7.14 9.81 -9.03
C LEU A 195 -6.11 8.78 -8.55
N GLY A 196 -5.26 9.13 -7.59
CA GLY A 196 -4.28 8.21 -6.99
C GLY A 196 -4.92 7.03 -6.28
N LEU A 197 -6.07 7.21 -5.63
CA LEU A 197 -6.79 6.12 -4.95
C LEU A 197 -7.15 4.97 -5.89
N LYS A 198 -7.44 5.24 -7.17
CA LYS A 198 -7.81 4.21 -8.16
C LYS A 198 -6.79 3.09 -8.27
N TYR A 199 -5.52 3.38 -8.04
CA TYR A 199 -4.42 2.46 -8.31
C TYR A 199 -3.77 1.88 -7.05
N LEU A 200 -4.12 2.37 -5.85
CA LEU A 200 -3.49 1.91 -4.61
C LEU A 200 -3.87 0.48 -4.24
N LEU A 201 -5.15 0.14 -4.36
CA LEU A 201 -5.66 -1.17 -3.93
C LEU A 201 -5.01 -2.34 -4.69
N PRO A 202 -4.88 -2.30 -6.04
CA PRO A 202 -4.17 -3.32 -6.80
C PRO A 202 -2.68 -3.42 -6.48
N MET A 203 -2.05 -2.37 -5.94
CA MET A 203 -0.63 -2.39 -5.55
C MET A 203 -0.38 -3.10 -4.21
N LEU A 204 -1.41 -3.26 -3.36
CA LEU A 204 -1.25 -3.81 -2.01
C LEU A 204 -0.62 -5.19 -1.95
N PRO A 205 -0.84 -6.13 -2.89
CA PRO A 205 -0.17 -7.43 -2.88
C PRO A 205 1.37 -7.34 -2.86
N TYR A 206 1.92 -6.26 -3.37
CA TYR A 206 3.37 -6.01 -3.45
C TYR A 206 3.94 -5.25 -2.25
N LEU A 207 3.10 -4.85 -1.28
CA LEU A 207 3.53 -4.09 -0.13
C LEU A 207 4.22 -5.01 0.89
N HIS A 208 5.45 -4.70 1.30
CA HIS A 208 6.19 -5.50 2.28
C HIS A 208 5.49 -5.52 3.65
N LYS A 209 5.46 -6.71 4.29
CA LYS A 209 4.74 -6.95 5.54
C LYS A 209 5.17 -6.07 6.72
N ASP A 210 6.43 -5.66 6.80
CA ASP A 210 6.97 -4.89 7.93
C ASP A 210 7.33 -3.44 7.54
N PHE A 211 7.95 -3.23 6.38
CA PHE A 211 8.57 -1.95 6.02
C PHE A 211 7.76 -1.07 5.08
N ASN A 212 6.57 -1.47 4.68
CA ASN A 212 5.74 -0.70 3.74
C ASN A 212 6.45 -0.31 2.44
N VAL A 213 7.46 -1.08 2.00
CA VAL A 213 8.11 -0.93 0.71
C VAL A 213 7.41 -1.80 -0.33
N PHE A 214 7.26 -1.30 -1.55
CA PHE A 214 6.75 -2.10 -2.65
C PHE A 214 7.87 -2.97 -3.22
N CYS A 215 7.67 -4.30 -3.22
CA CYS A 215 8.68 -5.27 -3.61
C CYS A 215 8.08 -6.51 -4.26
N LEU A 216 8.93 -7.29 -4.91
CA LEU A 216 8.56 -8.57 -5.55
C LEU A 216 8.35 -9.70 -4.53
N ASN A 217 8.99 -9.59 -3.37
CA ASN A 217 9.02 -10.59 -2.30
C ASN A 217 8.52 -10.02 -0.97
N PRO A 218 7.21 -9.66 -0.86
CA PRO A 218 6.67 -8.90 0.27
C PRO A 218 6.72 -9.63 1.61
N PHE A 219 7.03 -10.92 1.63
CA PHE A 219 7.14 -11.77 2.82
C PHE A 219 8.58 -12.07 3.23
N GLN A 220 9.57 -11.47 2.56
CA GLN A 220 10.95 -11.62 2.92
C GLN A 220 11.21 -11.10 4.34
N ASP A 221 11.73 -11.97 5.23
CA ASP A 221 12.04 -11.59 6.61
C ASP A 221 13.31 -10.74 6.71
N ASP A 222 14.30 -11.05 5.87
CA ASP A 222 15.54 -10.28 5.82
C ASP A 222 15.41 -9.06 4.92
N PRO A 223 15.44 -7.83 5.49
CA PRO A 223 15.29 -6.61 4.72
C PRO A 223 16.41 -6.40 3.68
N PHE A 224 17.57 -7.03 3.87
CA PHE A 224 18.66 -6.97 2.90
C PHE A 224 18.36 -7.75 1.63
N LEU A 225 17.48 -8.74 1.70
CA LEU A 225 17.07 -9.57 0.58
C LEU A 225 15.77 -9.09 -0.07
N VAL A 226 15.21 -7.98 0.39
CA VAL A 226 14.02 -7.38 -0.23
C VAL A 226 14.37 -6.89 -1.63
N ALA A 227 13.55 -7.27 -2.62
CA ALA A 227 13.67 -6.89 -4.04
C ALA A 227 12.66 -5.77 -4.39
N PRO A 228 13.00 -4.47 -4.27
CA PRO A 228 12.07 -3.38 -4.49
C PRO A 228 11.58 -3.30 -5.93
N LEU A 229 10.32 -2.91 -6.10
CA LEU A 229 9.76 -2.62 -7.40
C LEU A 229 10.29 -1.30 -7.97
N THR A 230 10.51 -1.27 -9.27
CA THR A 230 10.69 -0.01 -10.01
C THR A 230 9.36 0.73 -10.12
N ALA A 231 9.40 2.06 -10.36
CA ALA A 231 8.20 2.86 -10.54
C ALA A 231 7.32 2.37 -11.69
N ALA A 232 7.93 1.97 -12.81
CA ALA A 232 7.20 1.43 -13.96
C ALA A 232 6.43 0.15 -13.61
N ARG A 233 7.07 -0.78 -12.87
CA ARG A 233 6.43 -2.03 -12.43
C ARG A 233 5.34 -1.79 -11.43
N LEU A 234 5.55 -0.86 -10.51
CA LEU A 234 4.53 -0.50 -9.53
C LEU A 234 3.28 0.07 -10.24
N CYS A 235 3.47 0.90 -11.25
CA CYS A 235 2.35 1.43 -12.04
C CYS A 235 1.63 0.32 -12.81
N ALA A 236 2.36 -0.59 -13.43
CA ALA A 236 1.78 -1.75 -14.10
C ALA A 236 1.01 -2.66 -13.12
N ALA A 237 1.55 -2.89 -11.92
CA ALA A 237 0.87 -3.63 -10.85
C ALA A 237 -0.43 -2.97 -10.41
N GLY A 238 -0.49 -1.62 -10.43
CA GLY A 238 -1.71 -0.85 -10.17
C GLY A 238 -2.71 -0.83 -11.32
N GLY A 239 -2.39 -1.43 -12.47
CA GLY A 239 -3.23 -1.39 -13.67
C GLY A 239 -3.13 -0.07 -14.44
N TYR A 240 -2.03 0.68 -14.27
CA TYR A 240 -1.79 1.92 -14.99
C TYR A 240 -0.95 1.65 -16.24
N GLU A 241 -1.62 1.47 -17.37
CA GLU A 241 -1.00 1.03 -18.64
C GLU A 241 -0.38 2.15 -19.49
N ARG A 242 -0.56 3.41 -19.09
CA ARG A 242 -0.06 4.54 -19.86
C ARG A 242 1.47 4.66 -19.75
N SER A 243 2.10 5.12 -20.85
CA SER A 243 3.52 5.47 -20.90
C SER A 243 3.95 6.55 -19.88
N GLY A 244 2.98 7.22 -19.26
CA GLY A 244 3.16 8.29 -18.27
C GLY A 244 3.28 7.82 -16.83
N TYR A 245 4.00 6.71 -16.53
CA TYR A 245 4.20 6.29 -15.14
C TYR A 245 4.79 7.39 -14.26
N GLY A 246 5.45 8.40 -14.85
CA GLY A 246 5.91 9.60 -14.16
C GLY A 246 4.76 10.44 -13.59
N GLU A 247 3.64 10.55 -14.29
CA GLU A 247 2.45 11.25 -13.78
C GLU A 247 1.88 10.56 -12.54
N LEU A 248 1.67 9.24 -12.59
CA LEU A 248 1.11 8.51 -11.47
C LEU A 248 2.03 8.55 -10.25
N THR A 249 3.35 8.37 -10.44
CA THR A 249 4.29 8.49 -9.34
C THR A 249 4.37 9.92 -8.81
N SER A 250 4.24 10.94 -9.66
CA SER A 250 4.17 12.34 -9.25
C SER A 250 2.95 12.61 -8.36
N LEU A 251 1.79 12.01 -8.66
CA LEU A 251 0.60 12.11 -7.81
C LEU A 251 0.90 11.65 -6.38
N TYR A 252 1.61 10.55 -6.20
CA TYR A 252 1.91 10.01 -4.88
C TYR A 252 3.02 10.75 -4.14
N TYR A 253 4.06 11.23 -4.84
CA TYR A 253 5.18 11.93 -4.21
C TYR A 253 4.88 13.39 -3.89
N ASN A 254 4.01 14.03 -4.67
CA ASN A 254 3.63 15.44 -4.50
C ASN A 254 2.33 15.63 -3.72
N GLN A 255 1.51 14.57 -3.60
CA GLN A 255 0.30 14.62 -2.80
C GLN A 255 0.61 14.41 -1.32
N VAL A 256 -0.14 15.11 -0.49
CA VAL A 256 0.14 15.15 0.94
C VAL A 256 -1.12 14.98 1.77
N ILE A 257 -0.99 14.23 2.87
CA ILE A 257 -1.99 14.17 3.93
C ILE A 257 -1.57 15.06 5.09
N ARG A 258 -2.54 15.64 5.77
CA ARG A 258 -2.33 16.42 7.00
C ARG A 258 -2.44 15.50 8.21
N THR A 259 -1.47 15.56 9.09
CA THR A 259 -1.42 14.76 10.32
C THR A 259 -1.16 15.69 11.51
N SER A 260 -1.29 15.15 12.72
CA SER A 260 -0.92 15.90 13.94
C SER A 260 0.57 16.27 14.00
N LYS A 261 1.43 15.54 13.28
CA LYS A 261 2.87 15.77 13.19
C LYS A 261 3.27 16.72 12.05
N GLY A 262 2.32 17.10 11.20
CA GLY A 262 2.57 17.97 10.05
C GLY A 262 1.98 17.45 8.75
N THR A 263 2.63 17.78 7.65
CA THR A 263 2.24 17.36 6.32
C THR A 263 3.14 16.20 5.87
N GLU A 264 2.54 15.12 5.41
CA GLU A 264 3.24 13.90 4.98
C GLU A 264 2.88 13.53 3.55
N THR A 265 3.84 13.01 2.77
CA THR A 265 3.58 12.48 1.42
C THR A 265 2.89 11.13 1.48
N ILE A 266 2.13 10.78 0.43
CA ILE A 266 1.49 9.46 0.30
C ILE A 266 2.53 8.37 0.05
N MET A 267 3.50 8.66 -0.81
CA MET A 267 4.65 7.79 -1.09
C MET A 267 5.95 8.58 -0.98
N THR A 268 7.02 7.87 -0.72
CA THR A 268 8.38 8.43 -0.75
C THR A 268 9.36 7.44 -1.37
N ARG A 269 10.52 7.95 -1.79
CA ARG A 269 11.68 7.11 -2.14
C ARG A 269 12.74 7.24 -1.07
N LEU A 270 13.31 6.12 -0.67
CA LEU A 270 14.45 6.12 0.22
C LEU A 270 15.61 6.87 -0.40
N LYS A 271 16.13 7.86 0.31
CA LYS A 271 17.32 8.64 -0.07
C LYS A 271 18.58 8.03 0.49
N GLU A 272 18.46 7.31 1.58
CA GLU A 272 19.52 6.63 2.30
C GLU A 272 19.06 5.19 2.62
N PRO A 273 19.98 4.24 2.83
CA PRO A 273 19.61 2.90 3.24
C PRO A 273 18.81 2.92 4.55
N PHE A 274 17.77 2.09 4.65
CA PHE A 274 16.93 2.00 5.84
C PHE A 274 16.73 0.54 6.21
N HIS A 275 17.20 0.10 7.37
CA HIS A 275 17.15 -1.30 7.83
C HIS A 275 17.63 -2.34 6.81
N GLY A 276 18.56 -2.00 5.94
CA GLY A 276 19.02 -2.88 4.86
C GLY A 276 18.27 -2.72 3.54
N LEU A 277 17.16 -1.98 3.52
CA LEU A 277 16.48 -1.62 2.27
C LEU A 277 17.35 -0.69 1.43
N PRO A 278 17.44 -0.91 0.10
CA PRO A 278 18.28 -0.10 -0.78
C PRO A 278 17.72 1.30 -1.02
N VAL A 279 18.63 2.22 -1.30
CA VAL A 279 18.29 3.56 -1.80
C VAL A 279 17.43 3.45 -3.05
N GLY A 280 16.43 4.34 -3.17
CA GLY A 280 15.50 4.36 -4.28
C GLY A 280 14.26 3.47 -4.10
N SER A 281 14.20 2.66 -3.03
CA SER A 281 13.01 1.87 -2.68
C SER A 281 11.78 2.76 -2.54
N ILE A 282 10.67 2.37 -3.17
CA ILE A 282 9.40 3.11 -3.11
C ILE A 282 8.59 2.61 -1.92
N MET A 283 8.23 3.52 -1.04
CA MET A 283 7.52 3.24 0.20
C MET A 283 6.16 3.91 0.22
N LEU A 284 5.17 3.23 0.76
CA LEU A 284 3.84 3.76 1.04
C LEU A 284 3.77 4.27 2.48
N ASN A 285 3.11 5.40 2.68
CA ASN A 285 2.92 5.97 4.01
C ASN A 285 2.10 5.02 4.91
N PRO A 286 2.62 4.63 6.08
CA PRO A 286 1.94 3.70 6.98
C PRO A 286 0.62 4.25 7.54
N ARG A 287 0.38 5.56 7.41
CA ARG A 287 -0.92 6.18 7.76
C ARG A 287 -1.99 5.99 6.69
N VAL A 288 -1.63 5.52 5.50
CA VAL A 288 -2.59 5.21 4.42
C VAL A 288 -2.93 3.73 4.47
N PHE A 289 -1.92 2.88 4.32
CA PHE A 289 -2.02 1.43 4.47
C PHE A 289 -0.82 0.90 5.27
N TYR A 290 -1.05 -0.09 6.13
CA TYR A 290 0.03 -0.68 6.90
C TYR A 290 -0.25 -2.13 7.34
N THR A 291 0.78 -2.97 7.29
CA THR A 291 0.73 -4.37 7.72
C THR A 291 1.52 -4.63 9.00
N GLY A 292 2.57 -3.86 9.25
CA GLY A 292 3.55 -4.08 10.32
C GLY A 292 3.10 -3.67 11.72
N ASN A 293 4.05 -3.62 12.64
CA ASN A 293 3.85 -3.27 14.03
C ASN A 293 4.08 -1.77 14.31
N LYS A 294 3.73 -1.33 15.53
CA LYS A 294 3.81 0.06 15.96
C LYS A 294 5.25 0.62 15.98
N VAL A 295 6.24 -0.20 16.29
CA VAL A 295 7.63 0.23 16.43
C VAL A 295 8.16 0.64 15.06
N ILE A 296 8.07 -0.26 14.08
CA ILE A 296 8.49 0.02 12.70
C ILE A 296 7.68 1.19 12.10
N ALA A 297 6.38 1.26 12.38
CA ALA A 297 5.57 2.39 11.91
C ALA A 297 6.11 3.74 12.40
N ALA A 298 6.54 3.83 13.66
CA ALA A 298 7.10 5.06 14.23
C ALA A 298 8.44 5.45 13.59
N GLU A 299 9.24 4.47 13.19
CA GLU A 299 10.51 4.69 12.50
C GLU A 299 10.30 5.10 11.02
N LEU A 300 9.23 4.64 10.39
CA LEU A 300 8.87 4.99 9.03
C LEU A 300 8.32 6.42 8.89
N GLU A 301 7.55 6.90 9.86
CA GLU A 301 6.85 8.19 9.78
C GLU A 301 7.76 9.37 9.37
N PRO A 302 8.97 9.55 9.93
CA PRO A 302 9.85 10.67 9.58
C PRO A 302 10.23 10.72 8.10
N LEU A 303 10.20 9.56 7.40
CA LEU A 303 10.56 9.47 5.99
C LEU A 303 9.55 10.17 5.08
N PHE A 304 8.32 10.36 5.55
CA PHE A 304 7.21 10.94 4.79
C PHE A 304 6.99 12.43 5.07
N LEU A 305 7.61 12.98 6.12
CA LEU A 305 7.45 14.38 6.49
C LEU A 305 7.95 15.32 5.39
N VAL A 306 7.08 16.22 4.95
CA VAL A 306 7.45 17.30 4.01
C VAL A 306 8.23 18.35 4.77
N ARG A 307 9.55 18.34 4.59
CA ARG A 307 10.40 19.41 5.13
C ARG A 307 10.07 20.72 4.41
N LYS A 308 9.65 21.75 5.14
CA LYS A 308 9.52 23.11 4.56
C LYS A 308 10.87 23.45 3.96
N ARG A 309 10.95 23.59 2.64
CA ARG A 309 12.15 24.17 1.99
C ARG A 309 12.36 25.54 2.60
N GLY A 310 13.43 25.73 3.34
CA GLY A 310 13.83 27.05 3.83
C GLY A 310 13.80 28.00 2.64
N LYS A 311 13.14 29.16 2.80
CA LYS A 311 13.14 30.18 1.74
C LYS A 311 14.58 30.44 1.38
N TYR A 312 15.02 29.99 0.20
CA TYR A 312 16.32 30.37 -0.36
C TYR A 312 16.30 31.90 -0.43
N LYS A 313 17.02 32.54 0.49
CA LYS A 313 17.33 33.97 0.35
C LYS A 313 18.07 34.09 -0.98
N LYS A 314 17.40 34.57 -2.04
CA LYS A 314 18.08 34.96 -3.27
C LYS A 314 19.23 35.91 -2.85
N ARG A 315 20.46 35.43 -2.94
CA ARG A 315 21.65 36.29 -2.82
C ARG A 315 21.48 37.35 -3.91
N ARG A 316 21.10 38.57 -3.51
CA ARG A 316 21.20 39.74 -4.39
C ARG A 316 22.66 39.80 -4.83
N LYS A 317 22.92 39.57 -6.12
CA LYS A 317 24.17 39.97 -6.74
C LYS A 317 24.30 41.48 -6.49
N LYS A 318 25.24 41.90 -5.63
CA LYS A 318 25.73 43.26 -5.65
C LYS A 318 26.39 43.47 -7.01
N THR A 319 25.76 44.20 -7.87
CA THR A 319 26.41 44.87 -9.02
C THR A 319 27.28 45.95 -8.39
N GLU A 320 28.57 45.73 -8.32
CA GLU A 320 29.56 46.77 -8.13
C GLU A 320 29.69 47.53 -9.45
N ASN A 321 29.32 48.81 -9.40
CA ASN A 321 29.67 49.77 -10.43
C ASN A 321 31.13 50.16 -10.28
#